data_96436fb9b39cdafe81d59f4044a998f1
#
_entry.id   96436fb9b39cdafe81d59f4044a998f1
#
_cell.length_a   1.000
_cell.length_b   1.000
_cell.length_c   1.000
_cell.angle_alpha   90.00
_cell.angle_beta   90.00
_cell.angle_gamma   90.00
#
_symmetry.space_group_name_H-M   'P 1'
#
loop_
_entity.id
_entity.type
_entity.pdbx_description
1 polymer ?
#
loop_
_entity_poly.entity_id
_entity_poly.type
_entity_poly.pdbx_seq_one_letter_code
_entity_poly.pdbx_strand_id
1 'polypeptide(L)'
;MTPAELSRTVLDAVCRAVDAGELDVAPPERVTVTEPGPGGCGDFATNVALRLARPAAQPPLRVAGILRARLLSADGVRDVVVTGPGFLNISLRARDDLLTGLVREIRERGPEYGYGGALAGQTVVLRVPYEVRAEVVADAVARIVATQGGRAEIEHGEPVTLRPVPAPEDPAPLGPDAARWALLHPAPHDRPRITADHLVQREINPLFRVRYAHARVRALIRNAHDLGFTAEPGELGFADHAGTAGADELVHGDTGEPEYAAHPASAPGSAAPGHARPDAGHPVPGGPAVPAPGPVHPGASHPAAPMSGVPAAPHPRTPHPLQTPLADHPRILRTAATAQAPDRLARHLLAVADALLPLLPEVLPVGEEKPGAAHRARLALAEAAGAVLAGGLSLLGIDAPEHL
;
A
#
# COMPACT_ATOMS: atom_id res chain seq x y z
N MET A 1 -8.03 17.34 -7.48
CA MET A 1 -9.04 18.31 -6.97
C MET A 1 -8.84 18.50 -5.47
N THR A 2 -8.63 19.73 -5.01
CA THR A 2 -8.49 20.06 -3.59
C THR A 2 -9.86 20.13 -2.90
N PRO A 3 -9.94 20.05 -1.54
CA PRO A 3 -11.21 20.23 -0.82
C PRO A 3 -11.93 21.56 -1.15
N ALA A 4 -11.15 22.64 -1.39
CA ALA A 4 -11.71 23.94 -1.74
C ALA A 4 -12.31 23.95 -3.17
N GLU A 5 -11.66 23.29 -4.12
CA GLU A 5 -12.18 23.11 -5.49
C GLU A 5 -13.42 22.23 -5.47
N LEU A 6 -13.42 21.13 -4.73
CA LEU A 6 -14.58 20.25 -4.59
C LEU A 6 -15.76 20.99 -3.94
N SER A 7 -15.53 21.82 -2.93
CA SER A 7 -16.58 22.65 -2.33
C SER A 7 -17.25 23.57 -3.36
N ARG A 8 -16.48 24.17 -4.29
CA ARG A 8 -17.02 24.97 -5.41
C ARG A 8 -17.81 24.12 -6.38
N THR A 9 -17.27 22.94 -6.77
CA THR A 9 -17.97 22.00 -7.66
C THR A 9 -19.31 21.55 -7.08
N VAL A 10 -19.39 21.29 -5.76
CA VAL A 10 -20.67 20.97 -5.10
C VAL A 10 -21.61 22.18 -5.09
N LEU A 11 -21.09 23.38 -4.84
CA LEU A 11 -21.90 24.61 -4.90
C LEU A 11 -22.44 24.85 -6.30
N ASP A 12 -21.62 24.68 -7.34
CA ASP A 12 -22.04 24.81 -8.74
C ASP A 12 -23.10 23.76 -9.12
N ALA A 13 -23.00 22.55 -8.56
CA ALA A 13 -24.05 21.53 -8.75
C ALA A 13 -25.38 21.94 -8.11
N VAL A 14 -25.35 22.59 -6.94
CA VAL A 14 -26.53 23.14 -6.28
C VAL A 14 -27.14 24.29 -7.13
N CYS A 15 -26.31 25.24 -7.58
CA CYS A 15 -26.77 26.34 -8.42
C CYS A 15 -27.42 25.81 -9.70
N ARG A 16 -26.82 24.86 -10.40
CA ARG A 16 -27.42 24.25 -11.60
C ARG A 16 -28.71 23.50 -11.33
N ALA A 17 -28.88 22.92 -10.13
CA ALA A 17 -30.16 22.29 -9.76
C ALA A 17 -31.24 23.31 -9.48
N VAL A 18 -30.90 24.46 -8.93
CA VAL A 18 -31.83 25.58 -8.71
C VAL A 18 -32.21 26.23 -10.06
N ASP A 19 -31.23 26.52 -10.91
CA ASP A 19 -31.46 27.12 -12.24
C ASP A 19 -32.32 26.23 -13.14
N ALA A 20 -32.20 24.91 -12.99
CA ALA A 20 -33.04 23.94 -13.69
C ALA A 20 -34.47 23.76 -13.07
N GLY A 21 -34.74 24.41 -11.95
CA GLY A 21 -36.06 24.29 -11.26
C GLY A 21 -36.24 22.96 -10.52
N GLU A 22 -35.18 22.17 -10.31
CA GLU A 22 -35.23 20.91 -9.58
C GLU A 22 -35.25 21.11 -8.07
N LEU A 23 -34.66 22.23 -7.61
CA LEU A 23 -34.64 22.68 -6.23
C LEU A 23 -35.17 24.12 -6.15
N ASP A 24 -36.22 24.31 -5.38
CA ASP A 24 -36.74 25.65 -5.07
C ASP A 24 -36.15 26.13 -3.73
N VAL A 25 -34.92 26.62 -3.80
CA VAL A 25 -34.19 27.08 -2.61
C VAL A 25 -33.09 28.08 -3.01
N ALA A 26 -32.78 29.03 -2.14
CA ALA A 26 -31.59 29.87 -2.32
C ALA A 26 -30.32 29.05 -2.15
N PRO A 27 -29.37 29.13 -3.11
CA PRO A 27 -28.07 28.46 -2.95
C PRO A 27 -27.37 28.90 -1.68
N PRO A 28 -26.70 28.02 -0.96
CA PRO A 28 -25.94 28.38 0.24
C PRO A 28 -24.67 29.16 -0.13
N GLU A 29 -24.25 30.08 0.71
CA GLU A 29 -23.00 30.86 0.48
C GLU A 29 -21.76 29.94 0.46
N ARG A 30 -21.78 28.86 1.22
CA ARG A 30 -20.67 27.91 1.33
C ARG A 30 -21.18 26.48 1.49
N VAL A 31 -20.45 25.57 0.88
CA VAL A 31 -20.61 24.12 1.08
C VAL A 31 -19.35 23.60 1.78
N THR A 32 -19.53 22.80 2.82
CA THR A 32 -18.44 22.14 3.51
C THR A 32 -18.30 20.71 3.00
N VAL A 33 -17.09 20.34 2.63
CA VAL A 33 -16.69 18.95 2.36
C VAL A 33 -15.66 18.55 3.39
N THR A 34 -15.79 17.33 3.91
CA THR A 34 -14.92 16.76 4.95
C THR A 34 -14.54 15.34 4.55
N GLU A 35 -13.60 14.74 5.25
CA GLU A 35 -13.40 13.30 5.14
C GLU A 35 -14.68 12.56 5.56
N PRO A 36 -14.98 11.40 4.94
CA PRO A 36 -16.13 10.60 5.32
C PRO A 36 -16.05 10.16 6.78
N GLY A 37 -17.15 10.29 7.51
CA GLY A 37 -17.27 9.76 8.87
C GLY A 37 -17.39 8.23 8.89
N PRO A 38 -17.50 7.62 10.10
CA PRO A 38 -17.69 6.18 10.24
C PRO A 38 -18.87 5.66 9.41
N GLY A 39 -18.63 4.66 8.55
CA GLY A 39 -19.63 4.12 7.62
C GLY A 39 -19.80 4.93 6.32
N GLY A 40 -19.05 6.00 6.10
CA GLY A 40 -18.95 6.71 4.82
C GLY A 40 -17.95 6.04 3.88
N CYS A 41 -18.02 6.41 2.59
CA CYS A 41 -17.14 5.91 1.53
C CYS A 41 -16.65 7.08 0.65
N GLY A 42 -15.68 6.81 -0.26
CA GLY A 42 -15.12 7.83 -1.14
C GLY A 42 -14.05 8.68 -0.47
N ASP A 43 -13.62 9.74 -1.18
CA ASP A 43 -12.53 10.62 -0.74
C ASP A 43 -13.04 11.75 0.18
N PHE A 44 -14.27 12.23 -0.09
CA PHE A 44 -14.89 13.30 0.66
C PHE A 44 -16.38 13.05 0.88
N ALA A 45 -16.93 13.68 1.90
CA ALA A 45 -18.35 13.66 2.19
C ALA A 45 -18.89 15.08 2.40
N THR A 46 -20.19 15.28 2.07
CA THR A 46 -20.90 16.52 2.36
C THR A 46 -22.32 16.24 2.82
N ASN A 47 -22.82 17.08 3.73
CA ASN A 47 -24.19 17.07 4.24
C ASN A 47 -25.09 18.11 3.56
N VAL A 48 -24.66 18.66 2.42
CA VAL A 48 -25.39 19.74 1.75
C VAL A 48 -26.84 19.39 1.44
N ALA A 49 -27.12 18.14 1.01
CA ALA A 49 -28.48 17.69 0.73
C ALA A 49 -29.39 17.71 1.98
N LEU A 50 -28.85 17.34 3.14
CA LEU A 50 -29.57 17.42 4.42
C LEU A 50 -29.91 18.87 4.80
N ARG A 51 -28.98 19.80 4.57
CA ARG A 51 -29.17 21.22 4.85
C ARG A 51 -30.19 21.87 3.92
N LEU A 52 -30.25 21.46 2.65
CA LEU A 52 -31.14 22.00 1.64
C LEU A 52 -32.52 21.37 1.66
N ALA A 53 -32.70 20.19 2.21
CA ALA A 53 -33.94 19.43 2.21
C ALA A 53 -35.11 20.19 2.81
N ARG A 54 -34.94 20.81 3.96
CA ARG A 54 -35.99 21.57 4.65
C ARG A 54 -36.34 22.87 3.93
N PRO A 55 -35.39 23.73 3.51
CA PRO A 55 -35.68 24.92 2.72
C PRO A 55 -36.35 24.61 1.37
N ALA A 56 -35.92 23.53 0.68
CA ALA A 56 -36.48 23.10 -0.60
C ALA A 56 -37.82 22.35 -0.47
N ALA A 57 -38.32 22.14 0.76
CA ALA A 57 -39.52 21.36 1.05
C ALA A 57 -39.53 19.96 0.38
N GLN A 58 -38.33 19.32 0.30
CA GLN A 58 -38.12 18.01 -0.31
C GLN A 58 -37.44 17.04 0.66
N PRO A 59 -37.69 15.72 0.55
CA PRO A 59 -36.98 14.72 1.34
C PRO A 59 -35.47 14.79 1.08
N PRO A 60 -34.61 14.62 2.11
CA PRO A 60 -33.16 14.69 1.94
C PRO A 60 -32.60 13.72 0.89
N LEU A 61 -33.12 12.50 0.81
CA LEU A 61 -32.73 11.51 -0.18
C LEU A 61 -33.05 11.95 -1.62
N ARG A 62 -34.14 12.67 -1.82
CA ARG A 62 -34.49 13.22 -3.14
C ARG A 62 -33.52 14.33 -3.53
N VAL A 63 -33.23 15.26 -2.62
CA VAL A 63 -32.23 16.32 -2.83
C VAL A 63 -30.86 15.70 -3.12
N ALA A 64 -30.46 14.67 -2.35
CA ALA A 64 -29.22 13.96 -2.58
C ALA A 64 -29.19 13.28 -3.96
N GLY A 65 -30.29 12.68 -4.42
CA GLY A 65 -30.40 12.09 -5.75
C GLY A 65 -30.22 13.11 -6.88
N ILE A 66 -30.82 14.29 -6.75
CA ILE A 66 -30.69 15.40 -7.72
C ILE A 66 -29.23 15.86 -7.78
N LEU A 67 -28.61 16.12 -6.62
CA LEU A 67 -27.23 16.58 -6.56
C LEU A 67 -26.23 15.50 -7.02
N ARG A 68 -26.49 14.24 -6.72
CA ARG A 68 -25.70 13.10 -7.20
C ARG A 68 -25.61 13.09 -8.73
N ALA A 69 -26.74 13.20 -9.42
CA ALA A 69 -26.77 13.18 -10.89
C ALA A 69 -25.92 14.31 -11.50
N ARG A 70 -25.97 15.49 -10.89
CA ARG A 70 -25.22 16.67 -11.36
C ARG A 70 -23.74 16.61 -11.01
N LEU A 71 -23.38 16.01 -9.86
CA LEU A 71 -21.99 15.81 -9.46
C LEU A 71 -21.31 14.75 -10.31
N LEU A 72 -22.00 13.68 -10.72
CA LEU A 72 -21.47 12.65 -11.62
C LEU A 72 -21.07 13.21 -13.00
N SER A 73 -21.72 14.32 -13.43
CA SER A 73 -21.36 15.02 -14.68
C SER A 73 -20.25 16.08 -14.51
N ALA A 74 -19.78 16.31 -13.28
CA ALA A 74 -18.73 17.30 -13.02
C ALA A 74 -17.35 16.74 -13.28
N ASP A 75 -16.45 17.56 -13.85
CA ASP A 75 -15.06 17.18 -14.07
C ASP A 75 -14.36 16.85 -12.76
N GLY A 76 -13.60 15.76 -12.77
CA GLY A 76 -12.84 15.31 -11.61
C GLY A 76 -13.64 14.49 -10.59
N VAL A 77 -14.93 14.32 -10.73
CA VAL A 77 -15.76 13.40 -9.93
C VAL A 77 -15.89 12.07 -10.66
N ARG A 78 -15.52 10.99 -9.97
CA ARG A 78 -15.65 9.61 -10.49
C ARG A 78 -16.99 9.00 -10.12
N ASP A 79 -17.34 9.07 -8.84
CA ASP A 79 -18.56 8.47 -8.31
C ASP A 79 -19.10 9.29 -7.13
N VAL A 80 -20.41 9.17 -6.90
CA VAL A 80 -21.10 9.80 -5.77
C VAL A 80 -22.07 8.79 -5.18
N VAL A 81 -21.82 8.37 -3.95
CA VAL A 81 -22.67 7.43 -3.21
C VAL A 81 -23.49 8.19 -2.16
N VAL A 82 -24.79 7.96 -2.13
CA VAL A 82 -25.67 8.52 -1.08
C VAL A 82 -25.73 7.53 0.08
N THR A 83 -25.36 7.96 1.27
CA THR A 83 -25.43 7.13 2.49
C THR A 83 -26.30 7.77 3.56
N GLY A 84 -26.84 6.92 4.46
CA GLY A 84 -27.69 7.36 5.56
C GLY A 84 -28.87 8.21 5.10
N PRO A 85 -29.20 9.28 5.84
CA PRO A 85 -30.38 10.12 5.54
C PRO A 85 -30.18 11.08 4.35
N GLY A 86 -29.02 11.08 3.66
CA GLY A 86 -28.74 11.98 2.55
C GLY A 86 -27.33 12.59 2.56
N PHE A 87 -26.34 11.90 3.13
CA PHE A 87 -24.95 12.27 2.96
C PHE A 87 -24.47 11.90 1.55
N LEU A 88 -23.77 12.82 0.90
CA LEU A 88 -23.15 12.59 -0.40
C LEU A 88 -21.68 12.27 -0.16
N ASN A 89 -21.26 11.06 -0.48
CA ASN A 89 -19.87 10.62 -0.44
C ASN A 89 -19.32 10.65 -1.87
N ILE A 90 -18.24 11.40 -2.07
CA ILE A 90 -17.73 11.75 -3.39
C ILE A 90 -16.38 11.09 -3.58
N SER A 91 -16.23 10.33 -4.66
CA SER A 91 -14.96 9.76 -5.11
C SER A 91 -14.42 10.57 -6.28
N LEU A 92 -13.15 10.97 -6.21
CA LEU A 92 -12.51 11.78 -7.24
C LEU A 92 -11.81 10.90 -8.29
N ARG A 93 -11.86 11.31 -9.56
CA ARG A 93 -11.11 10.67 -10.66
C ARG A 93 -9.60 10.81 -10.47
N ALA A 94 -9.17 11.90 -9.89
CA ALA A 94 -7.76 12.27 -9.79
C ALA A 94 -6.88 11.30 -8.98
N ARG A 95 -7.44 10.40 -8.17
CA ARG A 95 -6.64 9.48 -7.34
C ARG A 95 -6.14 8.27 -8.12
N ASP A 96 -6.99 7.67 -8.95
CA ASP A 96 -6.59 6.59 -9.85
C ASP A 96 -5.75 7.15 -11.00
N ASP A 97 -6.03 8.37 -11.46
CA ASP A 97 -5.24 9.10 -12.45
C ASP A 97 -3.85 9.47 -11.91
N LEU A 98 -3.72 9.81 -10.61
CA LEU A 98 -2.42 10.12 -10.00
C LEU A 98 -1.49 8.90 -9.98
N LEU A 99 -1.97 7.73 -9.55
CA LEU A 99 -1.16 6.51 -9.56
C LEU A 99 -0.85 6.07 -10.98
N THR A 100 -1.84 6.11 -11.87
CA THR A 100 -1.66 5.79 -13.30
C THR A 100 -0.69 6.74 -13.97
N GLY A 101 -0.78 8.04 -13.68
CA GLY A 101 0.16 9.07 -14.15
C GLY A 101 1.57 8.85 -13.61
N LEU A 102 1.70 8.55 -12.32
CA LEU A 102 2.98 8.22 -11.68
C LEU A 102 3.63 6.98 -12.30
N VAL A 103 2.87 5.90 -12.48
CA VAL A 103 3.37 4.66 -13.12
C VAL A 103 3.84 4.94 -14.55
N ARG A 104 3.08 5.75 -15.31
CA ARG A 104 3.47 6.14 -16.66
C ARG A 104 4.78 6.95 -16.65
N GLU A 105 4.89 7.96 -15.80
CA GLU A 105 6.11 8.76 -15.66
C GLU A 105 7.33 7.90 -15.30
N ILE A 106 7.19 6.99 -14.32
CA ILE A 106 8.30 6.10 -13.94
C ILE A 106 8.71 5.20 -15.09
N ARG A 107 7.76 4.64 -15.82
CA ARG A 107 8.07 3.75 -16.97
C ARG A 107 8.71 4.50 -18.14
N GLU A 108 8.31 5.74 -18.40
CA GLU A 108 8.90 6.60 -19.43
C GLU A 108 10.33 6.99 -19.08
N ARG A 109 10.61 7.32 -17.82
CA ARG A 109 11.96 7.70 -17.36
C ARG A 109 12.84 6.51 -17.00
N GLY A 110 12.25 5.35 -16.73
CA GLY A 110 12.98 4.15 -16.36
C GLY A 110 13.91 4.37 -15.15
N PRO A 111 15.19 3.93 -15.24
CA PRO A 111 16.18 4.09 -14.17
C PRO A 111 16.51 5.56 -13.82
N GLU A 112 16.19 6.51 -14.69
CA GLU A 112 16.43 7.94 -14.48
C GLU A 112 15.26 8.64 -13.78
N TYR A 113 14.24 7.90 -13.37
CA TYR A 113 13.15 8.47 -12.60
C TYR A 113 13.68 9.07 -11.27
N GLY A 114 13.33 10.32 -11.02
CA GLY A 114 13.82 11.08 -9.86
C GLY A 114 15.08 11.90 -10.12
N TYR A 115 15.69 11.80 -11.32
CA TYR A 115 16.78 12.69 -11.70
C TYR A 115 16.27 14.12 -11.86
N GLY A 116 17.10 15.08 -11.43
CA GLY A 116 16.74 16.49 -11.39
C GLY A 116 17.93 17.42 -11.45
N GLY A 117 17.68 18.72 -11.29
CA GLY A 117 18.69 19.76 -11.37
C GLY A 117 19.01 20.46 -10.03
N ALA A 118 18.73 19.83 -8.90
CA ALA A 118 18.90 20.49 -7.59
C ALA A 118 20.35 20.95 -7.27
N LEU A 119 21.34 20.30 -7.91
CA LEU A 119 22.76 20.60 -7.78
C LEU A 119 23.37 21.00 -9.15
N ALA A 120 22.55 21.44 -10.11
CA ALA A 120 23.02 21.81 -11.43
C ALA A 120 24.10 22.89 -11.36
N GLY A 121 25.24 22.63 -12.02
CA GLY A 121 26.38 23.53 -12.06
C GLY A 121 27.19 23.61 -10.76
N GLN A 122 26.87 22.81 -9.74
CA GLN A 122 27.62 22.77 -8.49
C GLN A 122 28.66 21.65 -8.51
N THR A 123 29.85 21.93 -7.99
CA THR A 123 30.88 20.92 -7.68
C THR A 123 30.88 20.70 -6.18
N VAL A 124 30.63 19.45 -5.77
CA VAL A 124 30.64 19.01 -4.36
C VAL A 124 31.98 18.35 -4.08
N VAL A 125 32.81 18.98 -3.26
CA VAL A 125 34.10 18.41 -2.85
C VAL A 125 33.89 17.55 -1.61
N LEU A 126 34.19 16.24 -1.77
CA LEU A 126 34.07 15.25 -0.71
C LEU A 126 35.47 14.92 -0.18
N ARG A 127 35.85 15.54 0.93
CA ARG A 127 37.12 15.23 1.59
C ARG A 127 36.95 14.12 2.59
N VAL A 128 37.58 12.98 2.31
CA VAL A 128 37.42 11.73 3.07
C VAL A 128 38.73 11.29 3.70
N PRO A 129 38.71 10.62 4.85
CA PRO A 129 39.88 9.91 5.39
C PRO A 129 40.14 8.67 4.54
N TYR A 130 41.37 8.14 4.63
CA TYR A 130 41.73 6.82 4.08
C TYR A 130 41.05 5.72 4.92
N GLU A 131 39.79 5.48 4.69
CA GLU A 131 38.95 4.54 5.43
C GLU A 131 37.87 3.96 4.49
N VAL A 132 37.77 2.62 4.47
CA VAL A 132 36.94 1.87 3.51
C VAL A 132 35.51 2.35 3.45
N ARG A 133 34.85 2.57 4.58
CA ARG A 133 33.47 3.04 4.60
C ARG A 133 33.34 4.45 4.03
N ALA A 134 34.30 5.35 4.37
CA ALA A 134 34.27 6.72 3.88
C ALA A 134 34.39 6.79 2.36
N GLU A 135 35.25 5.96 1.77
CA GLU A 135 35.42 5.84 0.32
C GLU A 135 34.14 5.30 -0.36
N VAL A 136 33.58 4.21 0.18
CA VAL A 136 32.32 3.61 -0.35
C VAL A 136 31.15 4.60 -0.26
N VAL A 137 31.06 5.36 0.83
CA VAL A 137 30.05 6.40 1.00
C VAL A 137 30.27 7.53 -0.01
N ALA A 138 31.50 8.01 -0.19
CA ALA A 138 31.83 9.06 -1.15
C ALA A 138 31.51 8.65 -2.59
N ASP A 139 31.83 7.42 -2.97
CA ASP A 139 31.49 6.87 -4.29
C ASP A 139 29.97 6.82 -4.53
N ALA A 140 29.20 6.39 -3.54
CA ALA A 140 27.75 6.39 -3.65
C ALA A 140 27.17 7.81 -3.72
N VAL A 141 27.69 8.73 -2.90
CA VAL A 141 27.31 10.16 -2.93
C VAL A 141 27.63 10.77 -4.28
N ALA A 142 28.79 10.47 -4.87
CA ALA A 142 29.17 11.00 -6.19
C ALA A 142 28.16 10.59 -7.27
N ARG A 143 27.75 9.31 -7.30
CA ARG A 143 26.70 8.83 -8.21
C ARG A 143 25.35 9.51 -7.97
N ILE A 144 24.96 9.67 -6.71
CA ILE A 144 23.68 10.31 -6.36
C ILE A 144 23.70 11.82 -6.69
N VAL A 145 24.81 12.54 -6.44
CA VAL A 145 25.01 13.96 -6.82
C VAL A 145 24.86 14.14 -8.31
N ALA A 146 25.40 13.23 -9.13
CA ALA A 146 25.29 13.28 -10.58
C ALA A 146 23.82 13.19 -11.04
N THR A 147 22.94 12.45 -10.35
CA THR A 147 21.50 12.40 -10.66
C THR A 147 20.80 13.75 -10.48
N GLN A 148 21.39 14.66 -9.73
CA GLN A 148 20.86 16.00 -9.47
C GLN A 148 21.58 17.10 -10.27
N GLY A 149 22.34 16.72 -11.32
CA GLY A 149 23.04 17.63 -12.21
C GLY A 149 24.32 18.24 -11.61
N GLY A 150 24.75 17.74 -10.44
CA GLY A 150 25.97 18.15 -9.76
C GLY A 150 27.18 17.30 -10.21
N ARG A 151 28.36 17.77 -9.89
CA ARG A 151 29.63 17.04 -10.00
C ARG A 151 30.22 16.82 -8.62
N ALA A 152 30.68 15.62 -8.32
CA ALA A 152 31.41 15.34 -7.08
C ALA A 152 32.91 15.14 -7.40
N GLU A 153 33.75 15.69 -6.55
CA GLU A 153 35.20 15.49 -6.53
C GLU A 153 35.60 14.89 -5.22
N ILE A 154 36.25 13.72 -5.24
CA ILE A 154 36.67 13.00 -4.03
C ILE A 154 38.14 13.32 -3.81
N GLU A 155 38.46 13.86 -2.64
CA GLU A 155 39.79 14.23 -2.20
C GLU A 155 40.14 13.54 -0.87
N HIS A 156 41.42 13.24 -0.67
CA HIS A 156 41.92 12.78 0.62
C HIS A 156 42.70 13.93 1.29
N GLY A 157 42.39 14.23 2.53
CA GLY A 157 43.09 15.28 3.26
C GLY A 157 42.18 16.05 4.24
N GLU A 158 42.82 16.95 4.98
CA GLU A 158 42.12 17.82 5.93
C GLU A 158 41.74 19.19 5.29
N PRO A 159 40.64 19.83 5.70
CA PRO A 159 39.67 19.31 6.66
C PRO A 159 38.74 18.26 6.05
N VAL A 160 38.53 17.14 6.74
CA VAL A 160 37.60 16.09 6.33
C VAL A 160 36.15 16.61 6.41
N THR A 161 35.42 16.52 5.30
CA THR A 161 34.02 16.95 5.21
C THR A 161 33.01 15.78 5.28
N LEU A 162 33.45 14.56 4.95
CA LEU A 162 32.63 13.36 4.98
C LEU A 162 33.32 12.30 5.84
N ARG A 163 32.83 12.13 7.08
CA ARG A 163 33.42 11.22 8.06
C ARG A 163 32.36 10.32 8.70
N PRO A 164 31.91 9.25 8.02
CA PRO A 164 31.06 8.24 8.64
C PRO A 164 31.83 7.49 9.74
N VAL A 165 31.11 6.91 10.70
CA VAL A 165 31.73 6.04 11.71
C VAL A 165 32.39 4.86 11.00
N PRO A 166 33.68 4.56 11.25
CA PRO A 166 34.42 3.50 10.57
C PRO A 166 33.81 2.10 10.77
N ALA A 167 34.01 1.24 9.78
CA ALA A 167 33.66 -0.17 9.91
C ALA A 167 34.52 -0.85 10.99
N PRO A 168 33.93 -1.66 11.89
CA PRO A 168 34.69 -2.34 12.95
C PRO A 168 35.56 -3.46 12.43
N GLU A 169 35.23 -4.02 11.27
CA GLU A 169 35.83 -5.20 10.67
C GLU A 169 35.96 -5.02 9.16
N ASP A 170 36.82 -5.82 8.51
CA ASP A 170 36.95 -5.84 7.06
C ASP A 170 35.66 -6.37 6.42
N PRO A 171 34.98 -5.61 5.55
CA PRO A 171 33.77 -6.06 4.87
C PRO A 171 34.04 -7.00 3.67
N ALA A 172 35.26 -7.14 3.19
CA ALA A 172 35.59 -7.91 1.99
C ALA A 172 35.09 -9.37 2.00
N PRO A 173 35.04 -10.11 3.13
CA PRO A 173 34.47 -11.46 3.16
C PRO A 173 32.99 -11.55 2.79
N LEU A 174 32.24 -10.45 2.84
CA LEU A 174 30.83 -10.41 2.43
C LEU A 174 30.64 -10.39 0.91
N GLY A 175 31.70 -10.18 0.15
CA GLY A 175 31.59 -9.90 -1.28
C GLY A 175 31.12 -8.47 -1.57
N PRO A 176 31.17 -8.04 -2.85
CA PRO A 176 31.05 -6.62 -3.20
C PRO A 176 29.70 -6.00 -2.83
N ASP A 177 28.59 -6.67 -3.10
CA ASP A 177 27.24 -6.11 -2.91
C ASP A 177 26.84 -6.06 -1.43
N ALA A 178 27.06 -7.17 -0.71
CA ALA A 178 26.71 -7.23 0.70
C ALA A 178 27.63 -6.33 1.54
N ALA A 179 28.92 -6.21 1.17
CA ALA A 179 29.84 -5.26 1.78
C ALA A 179 29.37 -3.81 1.59
N ARG A 180 29.04 -3.40 0.35
CA ARG A 180 28.48 -2.05 0.09
C ARG A 180 27.22 -1.80 0.88
N TRP A 181 26.28 -2.74 0.89
CA TRP A 181 25.05 -2.60 1.65
C TRP A 181 25.30 -2.44 3.14
N ALA A 182 26.16 -3.27 3.73
CA ALA A 182 26.52 -3.21 5.15
C ALA A 182 27.13 -1.84 5.53
N LEU A 183 27.87 -1.20 4.63
CA LEU A 183 28.50 0.09 4.84
C LEU A 183 27.57 1.28 4.57
N LEU A 184 26.61 1.15 3.62
CA LEU A 184 25.76 2.25 3.15
C LEU A 184 24.40 2.32 3.84
N HIS A 185 23.82 1.18 4.25
CA HIS A 185 22.49 1.13 4.85
C HIS A 185 22.41 1.79 6.24
N PRO A 186 23.39 1.65 7.15
CA PRO A 186 23.39 2.38 8.42
C PRO A 186 23.66 3.87 8.20
N ALA A 187 23.02 4.73 9.02
CA ALA A 187 23.28 6.15 8.98
C ALA A 187 24.78 6.47 9.22
N PRO A 188 25.30 7.61 8.74
CA PRO A 188 26.73 7.93 8.88
C PRO A 188 27.25 7.90 10.32
N HIS A 189 26.41 8.21 11.29
CA HIS A 189 26.74 8.20 12.72
C HIS A 189 26.54 6.85 13.41
N ASP A 190 25.94 5.89 12.72
CA ASP A 190 25.76 4.54 13.24
C ASP A 190 26.96 3.65 12.91
N ARG A 191 27.30 2.75 13.83
CA ARG A 191 28.34 1.75 13.60
C ARG A 191 27.81 0.64 12.69
N PRO A 192 28.43 0.38 11.53
CA PRO A 192 28.01 -0.70 10.65
C PRO A 192 28.27 -2.06 11.31
N ARG A 193 27.40 -3.03 10.99
CA ARG A 193 27.58 -4.44 11.40
C ARG A 193 28.07 -5.23 10.21
N ILE A 194 29.25 -5.84 10.34
CA ILE A 194 29.86 -6.66 9.30
C ILE A 194 29.69 -8.12 9.73
N THR A 195 28.55 -8.72 9.40
CA THR A 195 28.21 -10.09 9.81
C THR A 195 27.73 -10.93 8.63
N ALA A 196 27.83 -12.25 8.75
CA ALA A 196 27.33 -13.20 7.76
C ALA A 196 25.79 -13.10 7.52
N ASP A 197 25.06 -12.40 8.39
CA ASP A 197 23.62 -12.15 8.20
C ASP A 197 23.32 -11.44 6.88
N HIS A 198 24.26 -10.63 6.36
CA HIS A 198 24.14 -9.97 5.06
C HIS A 198 24.18 -10.96 3.87
N LEU A 199 24.61 -12.20 4.08
CA LEU A 199 24.65 -13.24 3.05
C LEU A 199 23.43 -14.17 3.09
N VAL A 200 22.62 -14.09 4.14
CA VAL A 200 21.48 -14.97 4.32
C VAL A 200 20.36 -14.59 3.35
N GLN A 201 19.86 -15.55 2.58
CA GLN A 201 18.74 -15.39 1.65
C GLN A 201 17.39 -15.59 2.36
N ARG A 202 17.08 -14.69 3.29
CA ARG A 202 15.82 -14.69 4.06
C ARG A 202 15.32 -13.26 4.24
N GLU A 203 14.05 -13.14 4.56
CA GLU A 203 13.36 -11.85 4.76
C GLU A 203 13.98 -10.96 5.83
N ILE A 204 14.70 -11.54 6.81
CA ILE A 204 15.43 -10.78 7.83
C ILE A 204 16.59 -9.96 7.24
N ASN A 205 17.10 -10.33 6.07
CA ASN A 205 18.16 -9.60 5.38
C ASN A 205 17.56 -8.51 4.48
N PRO A 206 17.76 -7.20 4.79
CA PRO A 206 17.21 -6.10 4.00
C PRO A 206 17.71 -6.09 2.54
N LEU A 207 18.97 -6.37 2.29
CA LEU A 207 19.51 -6.44 0.94
C LEU A 207 18.85 -7.55 0.13
N PHE A 208 18.67 -8.72 0.74
CA PHE A 208 17.99 -9.84 0.09
C PHE A 208 16.56 -9.44 -0.30
N ARG A 209 15.78 -8.78 0.58
CA ARG A 209 14.42 -8.33 0.27
C ARG A 209 14.37 -7.42 -0.95
N VAL A 210 15.27 -6.43 -1.02
CA VAL A 210 15.34 -5.47 -2.14
C VAL A 210 15.68 -6.20 -3.45
N ARG A 211 16.71 -7.06 -3.46
CA ARG A 211 17.13 -7.82 -4.64
C ARG A 211 16.07 -8.85 -5.04
N TYR A 212 15.46 -9.53 -4.08
CA TYR A 212 14.39 -10.50 -4.30
C TYR A 212 13.17 -9.85 -4.93
N ALA A 213 12.73 -8.70 -4.40
CA ALA A 213 11.61 -7.95 -4.98
C ALA A 213 11.89 -7.59 -6.45
N HIS A 214 13.09 -7.08 -6.78
CA HIS A 214 13.48 -6.79 -8.15
C HIS A 214 13.48 -8.06 -9.03
N ALA A 215 14.15 -9.13 -8.62
CA ALA A 215 14.22 -10.38 -9.38
C ALA A 215 12.83 -11.00 -9.62
N ARG A 216 11.92 -10.91 -8.63
CA ARG A 216 10.53 -11.36 -8.78
C ARG A 216 9.76 -10.56 -9.82
N VAL A 217 9.95 -9.22 -9.86
CA VAL A 217 9.36 -8.38 -10.93
C VAL A 217 9.86 -8.83 -12.30
N ARG A 218 11.17 -9.06 -12.44
CA ARG A 218 11.76 -9.53 -13.70
C ARG A 218 11.16 -10.89 -14.14
N ALA A 219 10.96 -11.80 -13.18
CA ALA A 219 10.29 -13.07 -13.45
C ALA A 219 8.82 -12.88 -13.88
N LEU A 220 8.08 -11.99 -13.20
CA LEU A 220 6.68 -11.69 -13.55
C LEU A 220 6.54 -11.09 -14.95
N ILE A 221 7.44 -10.22 -15.36
CA ILE A 221 7.46 -9.65 -16.72
C ILE A 221 7.65 -10.77 -17.75
N ARG A 222 8.60 -11.69 -17.53
CA ARG A 222 8.79 -12.84 -18.44
C ARG A 222 7.56 -13.72 -18.50
N ASN A 223 6.99 -14.07 -17.35
CA ASN A 223 5.80 -14.93 -17.29
C ASN A 223 4.58 -14.26 -17.94
N ALA A 224 4.40 -12.93 -17.77
CA ALA A 224 3.33 -12.19 -18.44
C ALA A 224 3.49 -12.22 -19.97
N HIS A 225 4.73 -12.05 -20.45
CA HIS A 225 5.04 -12.16 -21.87
C HIS A 225 4.70 -13.58 -22.41
N ASP A 226 5.06 -14.63 -21.66
CA ASP A 226 4.76 -16.02 -22.05
C ASP A 226 3.24 -16.29 -22.03
N LEU A 227 2.47 -15.60 -21.16
CA LEU A 227 1.02 -15.62 -21.15
C LEU A 227 0.37 -14.69 -22.20
N GLY A 228 1.15 -14.01 -23.02
CA GLY A 228 0.70 -13.18 -24.14
C GLY A 228 0.12 -11.83 -23.74
N PHE A 229 0.50 -11.25 -22.59
CA PHE A 229 0.08 -9.91 -22.23
C PHE A 229 1.23 -9.01 -21.76
N THR A 230 1.03 -7.70 -21.86
CA THR A 230 1.99 -6.67 -21.50
C THR A 230 1.43 -5.74 -20.46
N ALA A 231 2.30 -5.00 -19.79
CA ALA A 231 1.96 -4.01 -18.79
C ALA A 231 1.31 -2.78 -19.42
N GLU A 232 0.17 -2.36 -18.90
CA GLU A 232 -0.54 -1.15 -19.30
C GLU A 232 -0.98 -0.38 -18.04
N PRO A 233 -0.56 0.90 -17.87
CA PRO A 233 -0.99 1.71 -16.74
C PRO A 233 -2.53 1.89 -16.73
N GLY A 234 -3.17 1.62 -15.59
CA GLY A 234 -4.63 1.68 -15.48
C GLY A 234 -5.11 1.38 -14.05
N GLU A 235 -6.40 1.11 -13.90
CA GLU A 235 -7.00 0.76 -12.63
C GLU A 235 -6.55 -0.64 -12.16
N LEU A 236 -6.14 -0.75 -10.90
CA LEU A 236 -5.58 -1.99 -10.34
C LEU A 236 -6.62 -3.08 -10.09
N GLY A 237 -7.92 -2.74 -10.03
CA GLY A 237 -9.03 -3.68 -9.91
C GLY A 237 -8.84 -4.69 -8.77
N PHE A 238 -8.54 -4.24 -7.56
CA PHE A 238 -8.56 -5.14 -6.40
C PHE A 238 -10.00 -5.56 -6.16
N ALA A 239 -10.30 -6.85 -6.31
CA ALA A 239 -11.56 -7.41 -5.90
C ALA A 239 -11.70 -7.21 -4.39
N ASP A 240 -12.81 -6.60 -3.97
CA ASP A 240 -13.21 -6.64 -2.57
C ASP A 240 -13.39 -8.12 -2.18
N HIS A 241 -12.40 -8.70 -1.53
CA HIS A 241 -12.49 -10.04 -0.95
C HIS A 241 -13.31 -9.97 0.35
N ALA A 242 -14.51 -9.40 0.27
CA ALA A 242 -15.51 -9.43 1.31
C ALA A 242 -16.79 -10.08 0.73
N GLY A 243 -16.87 -11.41 0.85
CA GLY A 243 -18.14 -12.12 0.93
C GLY A 243 -18.82 -12.50 -0.36
N THR A 244 -18.41 -13.61 -0.96
CA THR A 244 -19.34 -14.58 -1.53
C THR A 244 -18.99 -15.97 -1.02
N ALA A 245 -19.34 -16.23 0.24
CA ALA A 245 -19.69 -17.59 0.61
C ALA A 245 -20.97 -17.89 -0.17
N GLY A 246 -20.84 -18.63 -1.24
CA GLY A 246 -21.94 -19.01 -2.11
C GLY A 246 -23.02 -19.74 -1.33
N ALA A 247 -24.22 -19.20 -1.41
CA ALA A 247 -25.43 -20.00 -1.28
C ALA A 247 -25.54 -20.80 -2.57
N ASP A 248 -24.98 -21.98 -2.59
CA ASP A 248 -25.23 -22.94 -3.66
C ASP A 248 -26.43 -23.79 -3.27
N GLU A 249 -27.33 -23.81 -4.18
CA GLU A 249 -28.66 -24.37 -4.26
C GLU A 249 -28.63 -25.88 -4.09
N LEU A 250 -29.23 -26.38 -3.01
CA LEU A 250 -29.56 -27.78 -2.82
C LEU A 250 -30.71 -28.18 -3.80
N VAL A 251 -30.36 -28.71 -4.95
CA VAL A 251 -31.31 -29.51 -5.75
C VAL A 251 -31.21 -30.97 -5.34
N HIS A 252 -32.31 -31.47 -4.82
CA HIS A 252 -32.59 -32.90 -4.52
C HIS A 252 -32.40 -33.78 -5.74
N GLY A 253 -31.81 -34.95 -5.51
CA GLY A 253 -31.79 -36.08 -6.43
C GLY A 253 -31.23 -37.33 -5.78
N ASP A 254 -32.06 -38.00 -5.12
CA ASP A 254 -32.36 -39.39 -4.78
C ASP A 254 -31.42 -40.53 -5.23
N THR A 255 -31.21 -41.48 -4.26
CA THR A 255 -30.94 -42.94 -4.33
C THR A 255 -29.55 -43.45 -4.71
N GLY A 256 -29.02 -44.30 -3.79
CA GLY A 256 -28.14 -45.41 -4.06
C GLY A 256 -27.06 -45.72 -3.03
N GLU A 257 -27.43 -46.34 -1.88
CA GLU A 257 -26.54 -47.26 -1.15
C GLU A 257 -26.55 -48.63 -1.87
N PRO A 258 -25.68 -49.64 -1.57
CA PRO A 258 -24.77 -49.80 -0.42
C PRO A 258 -23.44 -50.54 -0.74
N GLU A 259 -22.70 -50.82 0.30
CA GLU A 259 -22.00 -52.06 0.65
C GLU A 259 -20.48 -52.06 0.88
N TYR A 260 -20.16 -52.22 2.15
CA TYR A 260 -19.17 -53.03 2.86
C TYR A 260 -17.86 -53.47 2.17
N ALA A 261 -16.74 -53.19 2.82
CA ALA A 261 -15.81 -54.26 3.27
C ALA A 261 -14.76 -53.71 4.28
N ALA A 262 -14.58 -54.50 5.33
CA ALA A 262 -13.86 -54.31 6.56
C ALA A 262 -12.38 -54.71 6.50
N HIS A 263 -11.58 -53.98 7.31
CA HIS A 263 -10.47 -54.38 8.23
C HIS A 263 -9.33 -55.32 7.76
N PRO A 264 -8.15 -55.42 8.48
CA PRO A 264 -7.80 -54.93 9.83
C PRO A 264 -6.33 -54.47 10.06
N ALA A 265 -6.15 -53.74 11.16
CA ALA A 265 -5.14 -53.75 12.24
C ALA A 265 -3.66 -54.17 12.04
N SER A 266 -2.77 -53.38 12.64
CA SER A 266 -1.79 -53.82 13.65
C SER A 266 -1.02 -52.64 14.28
N ALA A 267 -1.14 -52.45 15.56
CA ALA A 267 -0.13 -51.90 16.47
C ALA A 267 0.66 -53.09 17.06
N PRO A 268 1.78 -52.93 17.79
CA PRO A 268 1.91 -52.30 19.08
C PRO A 268 3.30 -51.66 19.37
N GLY A 269 3.45 -50.76 20.31
CA GLY A 269 3.82 -51.04 21.68
C GLY A 269 4.87 -50.06 22.21
N SER A 270 4.59 -49.52 23.39
CA SER A 270 5.38 -49.48 24.65
C SER A 270 6.45 -48.39 24.76
N ALA A 271 6.63 -47.58 25.83
CA ALA A 271 6.23 -47.57 27.23
C ALA A 271 6.61 -46.22 27.84
N ALA A 272 5.85 -45.73 28.83
CA ALA A 272 6.26 -44.72 29.83
C ALA A 272 7.07 -45.39 30.96
N PRO A 273 7.68 -44.67 31.93
CA PRO A 273 7.11 -44.06 33.10
C PRO A 273 7.81 -42.72 33.51
N GLY A 274 7.31 -41.78 34.28
CA GLY A 274 6.58 -41.79 35.52
C GLY A 274 7.23 -40.83 36.53
N HIS A 275 6.46 -40.23 37.41
CA HIS A 275 6.74 -39.50 38.67
C HIS A 275 6.61 -37.97 38.58
N ALA A 276 5.99 -37.24 39.47
CA ALA A 276 5.23 -37.42 40.69
C ALA A 276 4.79 -36.03 41.13
N ARG A 277 3.58 -35.88 41.67
CA ARG A 277 3.10 -34.75 42.50
C ARG A 277 3.64 -34.92 43.94
N PRO A 278 3.65 -33.90 44.83
CA PRO A 278 2.50 -33.47 45.61
C PRO A 278 2.47 -31.96 45.94
N ASP A 279 1.45 -31.30 46.28
CA ASP A 279 0.38 -31.33 47.28
C ASP A 279 0.30 -30.03 48.14
N ALA A 280 -0.92 -29.65 48.54
CA ALA A 280 -1.37 -28.81 49.68
C ALA A 280 -1.35 -27.27 49.46
N GLY A 281 -2.38 -26.52 49.77
CA GLY A 281 -3.62 -26.65 50.48
C GLY A 281 -4.24 -25.29 50.78
N HIS A 282 -5.52 -25.17 50.69
CA HIS A 282 -6.58 -24.46 51.42
C HIS A 282 -6.39 -23.08 52.14
N PRO A 283 -7.51 -22.40 52.58
CA PRO A 283 -8.85 -22.15 52.03
C PRO A 283 -9.34 -20.67 52.18
N VAL A 284 -10.53 -20.43 51.65
CA VAL A 284 -11.48 -19.30 51.64
C VAL A 284 -11.84 -18.74 53.05
N PRO A 285 -12.43 -17.50 53.21
CA PRO A 285 -13.87 -17.29 53.16
C PRO A 285 -14.32 -15.89 52.62
N GLY A 286 -15.45 -15.72 51.95
CA GLY A 286 -16.78 -15.65 52.46
C GLY A 286 -17.45 -14.31 52.15
N GLY A 287 -18.56 -14.29 51.38
CA GLY A 287 -19.77 -13.54 51.47
C GLY A 287 -19.94 -12.25 50.63
N PRO A 288 -21.16 -11.68 50.45
CA PRO A 288 -22.47 -12.34 50.45
C PRO A 288 -23.26 -12.16 49.11
N ALA A 289 -24.31 -12.93 48.97
CA ALA A 289 -25.26 -13.01 47.87
C ALA A 289 -26.13 -11.76 47.69
N VAL A 290 -26.44 -11.44 46.41
CA VAL A 290 -27.51 -10.52 46.01
C VAL A 290 -28.51 -11.30 45.15
N PRO A 291 -29.84 -11.12 45.34
CA PRO A 291 -30.88 -12.00 44.82
C PRO A 291 -31.21 -11.71 43.35
N ALA A 292 -31.61 -12.77 42.64
CA ALA A 292 -32.08 -12.75 41.25
C ALA A 292 -33.50 -12.13 41.16
N PRO A 293 -33.81 -11.39 40.07
CA PRO A 293 -35.17 -11.03 39.71
C PRO A 293 -35.83 -12.14 38.85
N GLY A 294 -37.14 -12.35 39.11
CA GLY A 294 -37.95 -13.40 38.53
C GLY A 294 -38.30 -13.23 37.05
N PRO A 295 -38.99 -14.23 36.46
CA PRO A 295 -39.19 -14.34 35.02
C PRO A 295 -40.30 -13.41 34.51
N VAL A 296 -39.97 -12.64 33.47
CA VAL A 296 -40.95 -11.85 32.69
C VAL A 296 -41.32 -12.66 31.45
N HIS A 297 -42.60 -12.92 31.25
CA HIS A 297 -43.15 -13.62 30.10
C HIS A 297 -42.92 -12.81 28.76
N PRO A 298 -42.55 -13.45 27.67
CA PRO A 298 -42.42 -12.77 26.40
C PRO A 298 -43.78 -12.62 25.70
N GLY A 299 -44.12 -11.35 25.40
CA GLY A 299 -45.19 -11.02 24.46
C GLY A 299 -44.76 -11.36 23.04
N ALA A 300 -45.62 -12.02 22.31
CA ALA A 300 -45.43 -12.39 20.92
C ALA A 300 -45.28 -11.15 20.04
N SER A 301 -44.10 -11.01 19.43
CA SER A 301 -43.86 -10.07 18.34
C SER A 301 -43.58 -10.87 17.07
N HIS A 302 -44.38 -10.61 16.03
CA HIS A 302 -44.23 -11.18 14.69
C HIS A 302 -42.84 -10.93 14.14
N PRO A 303 -42.21 -11.88 13.42
CA PRO A 303 -40.97 -11.62 12.69
C PRO A 303 -41.25 -10.72 11.49
N ALA A 304 -40.65 -9.53 11.49
CA ALA A 304 -40.57 -8.69 10.30
C ALA A 304 -39.70 -9.40 9.26
N ALA A 305 -40.21 -9.50 8.04
CA ALA A 305 -39.51 -10.06 6.90
C ALA A 305 -38.15 -9.34 6.67
N PRO A 306 -37.09 -10.06 6.25
CA PRO A 306 -35.83 -9.42 5.90
C PRO A 306 -36.02 -8.57 4.65
N MET A 307 -35.83 -7.27 4.78
CA MET A 307 -35.72 -6.35 3.65
C MET A 307 -34.45 -6.69 2.86
N SER A 308 -34.63 -7.41 1.77
CA SER A 308 -33.57 -7.75 0.84
C SER A 308 -32.98 -6.51 0.19
N GLY A 309 -31.65 -6.43 0.16
CA GLY A 309 -30.91 -5.73 -0.89
C GLY A 309 -30.58 -4.26 -0.63
N VAL A 310 -29.88 -3.95 0.47
CA VAL A 310 -29.00 -2.78 0.47
C VAL A 310 -27.63 -3.24 -0.03
N PRO A 311 -27.15 -2.81 -1.20
CA PRO A 311 -25.79 -3.13 -1.62
C PRO A 311 -24.84 -2.58 -0.57
N ALA A 312 -23.90 -3.42 -0.11
CA ALA A 312 -22.86 -3.02 0.83
C ALA A 312 -22.15 -1.78 0.27
N ALA A 313 -22.04 -0.73 1.09
CA ALA A 313 -21.33 0.48 0.72
C ALA A 313 -19.88 0.15 0.37
N PRO A 314 -19.32 0.63 -0.76
CA PRO A 314 -17.92 0.43 -1.08
C PRO A 314 -17.06 1.06 0.03
N HIS A 315 -16.15 0.26 0.58
CA HIS A 315 -15.20 0.71 1.60
C HIS A 315 -14.30 1.83 1.04
N PRO A 316 -13.88 2.81 1.88
CA PRO A 316 -12.93 3.83 1.44
C PRO A 316 -11.66 3.12 0.96
N ARG A 317 -11.33 3.26 -0.33
CA ARG A 317 -10.11 2.70 -0.89
C ARG A 317 -8.92 3.46 -0.31
N THR A 318 -8.18 2.82 0.58
CA THR A 318 -6.88 3.32 1.05
C THR A 318 -5.93 3.48 -0.14
N PRO A 319 -5.05 4.50 -0.16
CA PRO A 319 -4.03 4.64 -1.20
C PRO A 319 -3.22 3.35 -1.29
N HIS A 320 -2.89 2.93 -2.52
CA HIS A 320 -2.07 1.74 -2.69
C HIS A 320 -0.73 1.91 -1.94
N PRO A 321 -0.26 0.92 -1.17
CA PRO A 321 0.96 1.04 -0.35
C PRO A 321 2.20 1.51 -1.13
N LEU A 322 2.32 1.18 -2.42
CA LEU A 322 3.41 1.61 -3.29
C LEU A 322 3.31 3.07 -3.74
N GLN A 323 2.13 3.71 -3.70
CA GLN A 323 1.95 5.06 -4.25
C GLN A 323 2.87 6.07 -3.57
N THR A 324 2.88 6.09 -2.25
CA THR A 324 3.71 7.05 -1.47
C THR A 324 5.21 6.80 -1.67
N PRO A 325 5.75 5.58 -1.51
CA PRO A 325 7.16 5.34 -1.76
C PRO A 325 7.59 5.73 -3.18
N LEU A 326 6.83 5.37 -4.21
CA LEU A 326 7.19 5.71 -5.58
C LEU A 326 7.15 7.22 -5.84
N ALA A 327 6.13 7.93 -5.36
CA ALA A 327 6.01 9.39 -5.48
C ALA A 327 7.12 10.14 -4.72
N ASP A 328 7.60 9.60 -3.61
CA ASP A 328 8.66 10.19 -2.79
C ASP A 328 10.07 10.00 -3.37
N HIS A 329 10.27 9.09 -4.33
CA HIS A 329 11.60 8.76 -4.84
C HIS A 329 12.43 9.97 -5.31
N PRO A 330 11.87 10.93 -6.11
CA PRO A 330 12.61 12.13 -6.53
C PRO A 330 13.04 13.00 -5.35
N ARG A 331 12.20 13.13 -4.33
CA ARG A 331 12.52 13.87 -3.12
C ARG A 331 13.64 13.20 -2.32
N ILE A 332 13.60 11.87 -2.23
CA ILE A 332 14.63 11.09 -1.53
C ILE A 332 15.98 11.23 -2.24
N LEU A 333 16.04 11.10 -3.57
CA LEU A 333 17.27 11.28 -4.33
C LEU A 333 17.86 12.68 -4.13
N ARG A 334 17.04 13.72 -4.25
CA ARG A 334 17.47 15.10 -4.00
C ARG A 334 18.01 15.28 -2.59
N THR A 335 17.32 14.73 -1.58
CA THR A 335 17.75 14.85 -0.19
C THR A 335 19.03 14.06 0.08
N ALA A 336 19.15 12.86 -0.51
CA ALA A 336 20.36 12.05 -0.39
C ALA A 336 21.59 12.73 -1.04
N ALA A 337 21.38 13.41 -2.18
CA ALA A 337 22.43 14.20 -2.85
C ALA A 337 22.87 15.41 -1.99
N THR A 338 21.90 16.23 -1.58
CA THR A 338 22.20 17.48 -0.86
C THR A 338 22.73 17.26 0.55
N ALA A 339 22.28 16.21 1.23
CA ALA A 339 22.75 15.83 2.56
C ALA A 339 23.94 14.85 2.55
N GLN A 340 24.41 14.43 1.36
CA GLN A 340 25.50 13.43 1.22
C GLN A 340 25.23 12.14 2.02
N ALA A 341 23.98 11.67 1.99
CA ALA A 341 23.47 10.63 2.87
C ALA A 341 22.85 9.46 2.07
N PRO A 342 23.68 8.52 1.54
CA PRO A 342 23.23 7.40 0.72
C PRO A 342 22.36 6.40 1.49
N ASP A 343 22.46 6.37 2.83
CA ASP A 343 21.61 5.56 3.70
C ASP A 343 20.12 5.89 3.55
N ARG A 344 19.78 7.12 3.19
CA ARG A 344 18.39 7.53 2.90
C ARG A 344 17.84 6.79 1.67
N LEU A 345 18.68 6.66 0.63
CA LEU A 345 18.31 5.88 -0.56
C LEU A 345 18.19 4.38 -0.21
N ALA A 346 19.15 3.81 0.51
CA ALA A 346 19.13 2.40 0.90
C ALA A 346 17.85 2.04 1.68
N ARG A 347 17.48 2.84 2.68
CA ARG A 347 16.25 2.65 3.45
C ARG A 347 14.99 2.86 2.62
N HIS A 348 15.04 3.79 1.67
CA HIS A 348 13.93 4.01 0.74
C HIS A 348 13.69 2.81 -0.17
N LEU A 349 14.75 2.21 -0.73
CA LEU A 349 14.62 0.99 -1.54
C LEU A 349 14.01 -0.16 -0.75
N LEU A 350 14.35 -0.28 0.54
CA LEU A 350 13.73 -1.26 1.41
C LEU A 350 12.22 -0.99 1.58
N ALA A 351 11.82 0.27 1.79
CA ALA A 351 10.41 0.63 1.90
C ALA A 351 9.63 0.35 0.59
N VAL A 352 10.24 0.59 -0.58
CA VAL A 352 9.66 0.23 -1.88
C VAL A 352 9.50 -1.28 -1.99
N ALA A 353 10.53 -2.06 -1.64
CA ALA A 353 10.48 -3.52 -1.68
C ALA A 353 9.40 -4.10 -0.74
N ASP A 354 9.31 -3.58 0.48
CA ASP A 354 8.31 -4.00 1.47
C ASP A 354 6.87 -3.72 1.04
N ALA A 355 6.65 -2.59 0.34
CA ALA A 355 5.35 -2.25 -0.23
C ALA A 355 5.02 -3.05 -1.52
N LEU A 356 6.05 -3.50 -2.26
CA LEU A 356 5.92 -4.24 -3.51
C LEU A 356 5.62 -5.73 -3.28
N LEU A 357 6.32 -6.37 -2.35
CA LEU A 357 6.25 -7.82 -2.15
C LEU A 357 4.83 -8.36 -1.96
N PRO A 358 3.92 -7.70 -1.22
CA PRO A 358 2.54 -8.14 -1.08
C PRO A 358 1.72 -8.10 -2.39
N LEU A 359 2.09 -7.23 -3.34
CA LEU A 359 1.41 -7.11 -4.63
C LEU A 359 1.76 -8.25 -5.60
N LEU A 360 2.97 -8.79 -5.52
CA LEU A 360 3.50 -9.71 -6.55
C LEU A 360 2.66 -10.96 -6.79
N PRO A 361 2.02 -11.59 -5.79
CA PRO A 361 1.14 -12.75 -6.01
C PRO A 361 -0.11 -12.42 -6.84
N GLU A 362 -0.55 -11.16 -6.86
CA GLU A 362 -1.78 -10.71 -7.51
C GLU A 362 -1.57 -10.19 -8.93
N VAL A 363 -0.31 -10.15 -9.42
CA VAL A 363 0.04 -9.58 -10.73
C VAL A 363 -0.38 -10.48 -11.88
N LEU A 364 -0.23 -11.79 -11.73
CA LEU A 364 -0.58 -12.77 -12.76
C LEU A 364 -1.96 -13.38 -12.48
N PRO A 365 -2.71 -13.76 -13.54
CA PRO A 365 -3.96 -14.48 -13.37
C PRO A 365 -3.74 -15.85 -12.72
N VAL A 366 -4.69 -16.32 -11.94
CA VAL A 366 -4.63 -17.59 -11.22
C VAL A 366 -5.57 -18.62 -11.88
N GLY A 367 -5.09 -19.85 -12.07
CA GLY A 367 -5.87 -20.94 -12.65
C GLY A 367 -6.24 -20.69 -14.12
N GLU A 368 -7.53 -20.78 -14.46
CA GLU A 368 -8.05 -20.59 -15.82
C GLU A 368 -8.44 -19.14 -16.14
N GLU A 369 -8.14 -18.19 -15.23
CA GLU A 369 -8.44 -16.78 -15.43
C GLU A 369 -7.64 -16.20 -16.61
N LYS A 370 -8.31 -15.42 -17.47
CA LYS A 370 -7.64 -14.75 -18.60
C LYS A 370 -7.06 -13.40 -18.14
N PRO A 371 -5.88 -13.01 -18.66
CA PRO A 371 -5.31 -11.71 -18.38
C PRO A 371 -6.27 -10.56 -18.70
N GLY A 372 -6.71 -9.84 -17.67
CA GLY A 372 -7.58 -8.67 -17.79
C GLY A 372 -6.83 -7.34 -17.64
N ALA A 373 -7.55 -6.21 -17.73
CA ALA A 373 -6.99 -4.86 -17.57
C ALA A 373 -6.32 -4.67 -16.19
N ALA A 374 -6.91 -5.23 -15.13
CA ALA A 374 -6.33 -5.18 -13.79
C ALA A 374 -4.96 -5.86 -13.69
N HIS A 375 -4.77 -7.02 -14.32
CA HIS A 375 -3.48 -7.72 -14.35
C HIS A 375 -2.41 -6.89 -15.08
N ARG A 376 -2.77 -6.25 -16.21
CA ARG A 376 -1.87 -5.35 -16.95
C ARG A 376 -1.49 -4.13 -16.11
N ALA A 377 -2.45 -3.55 -15.39
CA ALA A 377 -2.19 -2.40 -14.51
C ALA A 377 -1.31 -2.77 -13.31
N ARG A 378 -1.54 -3.92 -12.66
CA ARG A 378 -0.69 -4.43 -11.57
C ARG A 378 0.72 -4.75 -12.07
N LEU A 379 0.85 -5.32 -13.26
CA LEU A 379 2.14 -5.56 -13.89
C LEU A 379 2.87 -4.23 -14.16
N ALA A 380 2.18 -3.20 -14.68
CA ALA A 380 2.75 -1.87 -14.91
C ALA A 380 3.24 -1.22 -13.61
N LEU A 381 2.50 -1.36 -12.51
CA LEU A 381 2.91 -0.88 -11.21
C LEU A 381 4.13 -1.64 -10.68
N ALA A 382 4.17 -2.97 -10.86
CA ALA A 382 5.31 -3.80 -10.48
C ALA A 382 6.57 -3.42 -11.30
N GLU A 383 6.43 -3.20 -12.62
CA GLU A 383 7.53 -2.72 -13.48
C GLU A 383 8.07 -1.36 -13.01
N ALA A 384 7.18 -0.41 -12.69
CA ALA A 384 7.57 0.90 -12.18
C ALA A 384 8.37 0.79 -10.87
N ALA A 385 7.91 -0.03 -9.94
CA ALA A 385 8.64 -0.30 -8.70
C ALA A 385 9.98 -1.00 -8.96
N GLY A 386 10.01 -1.96 -9.89
CA GLY A 386 11.24 -2.63 -10.33
C GLY A 386 12.28 -1.68 -10.91
N ALA A 387 11.86 -0.68 -11.70
CA ALA A 387 12.75 0.35 -12.26
C ALA A 387 13.38 1.21 -11.14
N VAL A 388 12.58 1.61 -10.14
CA VAL A 388 13.08 2.37 -8.97
C VAL A 388 14.08 1.53 -8.17
N LEU A 389 13.81 0.24 -7.94
CA LEU A 389 14.73 -0.65 -7.23
C LEU A 389 16.04 -0.83 -7.99
N ALA A 390 15.99 -1.08 -9.30
CA ALA A 390 17.18 -1.25 -10.15
C ALA A 390 18.03 0.01 -10.21
N GLY A 391 17.42 1.18 -10.47
CA GLY A 391 18.11 2.46 -10.49
C GLY A 391 18.76 2.78 -9.15
N GLY A 392 18.03 2.61 -8.05
CA GLY A 392 18.56 2.87 -6.72
C GLY A 392 19.70 1.94 -6.30
N LEU A 393 19.61 0.63 -6.59
CA LEU A 393 20.72 -0.32 -6.35
C LEU A 393 21.96 0.08 -7.14
N SER A 394 21.81 0.44 -8.42
CA SER A 394 22.91 0.91 -9.28
C SER A 394 23.59 2.15 -8.69
N LEU A 395 22.82 3.12 -8.17
CA LEU A 395 23.37 4.31 -7.50
C LEU A 395 24.15 3.97 -6.25
N LEU A 396 23.79 2.92 -5.52
CA LEU A 396 24.55 2.41 -4.40
C LEU A 396 25.75 1.54 -4.82
N GLY A 397 25.92 1.28 -6.13
CA GLY A 397 26.95 0.41 -6.68
C GLY A 397 26.71 -1.07 -6.40
N ILE A 398 25.46 -1.46 -6.24
CA ILE A 398 25.02 -2.82 -5.94
C ILE A 398 24.31 -3.37 -7.18
N ASP A 399 24.59 -4.63 -7.51
CA ASP A 399 23.97 -5.28 -8.64
C ASP A 399 22.47 -5.56 -8.40
N ALA A 400 21.65 -5.30 -9.44
CA ALA A 400 20.24 -5.62 -9.48
C ALA A 400 20.00 -6.88 -10.34
N PRO A 401 20.12 -8.09 -9.76
CA PRO A 401 20.11 -9.33 -10.53
C PRO A 401 18.72 -9.61 -11.11
N GLU A 402 18.69 -10.21 -12.28
CA GLU A 402 17.43 -10.69 -12.90
C GLU A 402 16.96 -12.04 -12.33
N HIS A 403 17.85 -12.76 -11.64
CA HIS A 403 17.61 -14.05 -11.00
C HIS A 403 18.28 -14.08 -9.63
N LEU A 404 17.68 -14.73 -8.66
CA LEU A 404 18.25 -15.02 -7.33
C LEU A 404 18.15 -16.51 -7.04
#